data_ccc627996e8ce0c9be24c1009c2ea1f2
#
_entry.id   ccc627996e8ce0c9be24c1009c2ea1f2
#
_cell.length_a   1.000
_cell.length_b   1.000
_cell.length_c   1.000
_cell.angle_alpha   90.00
_cell.angle_beta   90.00
_cell.angle_gamma   90.00
#
_symmetry.space_group_name_H-M   'P 1'
#
loop_
_entity.id
_entity.type
_entity.pdbx_description
1 polymer ?
#
loop_
_entity_poly.entity_id
_entity_poly.type
_entity_poly.pdbx_seq_one_letter_code
_entity_poly.pdbx_strand_id
1 'polypeptide(L)'
;MELRCDNIQYSIEGSRILNGISLGVSNNEFHTILGPNGCGKTTFLKTVYRIAKPDFGTIYLDGKPLDNISIRKSAQNMAVVAQFNNLNFDCSVLDVVMLGRTPHLKMMEQEKKEDYE
;
A
#
# COMPACT_ATOMS: atom_id res chain seq x y z
N MET A 1 8.61 -6.50 9.04
CA MET A 1 8.10 -5.15 8.71
C MET A 1 7.03 -4.77 9.73
N GLU A 2 7.12 -3.58 10.27
CA GLU A 2 6.11 -3.05 11.19
C GLU A 2 5.41 -1.86 10.53
N LEU A 3 4.09 -1.85 10.60
CA LEU A 3 3.26 -0.75 10.11
C LEU A 3 2.54 -0.11 11.28
N ARG A 4 2.64 1.21 11.41
CA ARG A 4 1.89 1.96 12.43
C ARG A 4 1.20 3.15 11.78
N CYS A 5 -0.08 3.29 12.07
CA CYS A 5 -0.89 4.42 11.66
C CYS A 5 -1.33 5.18 12.90
N ASP A 6 -1.06 6.47 12.94
CA ASP A 6 -1.39 7.32 14.09
C ASP A 6 -2.37 8.41 13.65
N ASN A 7 -3.58 8.37 14.17
CA ASN A 7 -4.61 9.40 14.02
C ASN A 7 -4.87 9.80 12.56
N ILE A 8 -5.10 8.82 11.69
CA ILE A 8 -5.30 9.07 10.26
C ILE A 8 -6.67 9.71 10.03
N GLN A 9 -6.68 10.89 9.42
CA GLN A 9 -7.87 11.63 9.03
C GLN A 9 -7.83 11.92 7.55
N TYR A 10 -8.95 11.74 6.88
CA TYR A 10 -9.08 11.96 5.44
C TYR A 10 -10.50 12.38 5.08
N SER A 11 -10.61 13.41 4.25
CA SER A 11 -11.88 13.93 3.76
C SER A 11 -11.90 13.98 2.24
N ILE A 12 -13.07 13.75 1.65
CA ILE A 12 -13.31 13.89 0.22
C ILE A 12 -14.45 14.89 0.05
N GLU A 13 -14.22 15.96 -0.71
CA GLU A 13 -15.22 16.99 -1.02
C GLU A 13 -15.96 17.50 0.23
N GLY A 14 -15.21 17.78 1.30
CA GLY A 14 -15.74 18.26 2.56
C GLY A 14 -16.37 17.21 3.46
N SER A 15 -16.53 15.98 3.00
CA SER A 15 -16.99 14.85 3.82
C SER A 15 -15.84 14.11 4.46
N ARG A 16 -15.85 13.99 5.78
CA ARG A 16 -14.83 13.26 6.51
C ARG A 16 -15.10 11.76 6.39
N ILE A 17 -14.18 11.05 5.75
CA ILE A 17 -14.24 9.59 5.54
C ILE A 17 -13.50 8.85 6.65
N LEU A 18 -12.32 9.31 7.01
CA LEU A 18 -11.52 8.75 8.10
C LEU A 18 -11.41 9.79 9.20
N ASN A 19 -11.76 9.39 10.42
CA ASN A 19 -11.87 10.29 11.55
C ASN A 19 -10.98 9.82 12.72
N GLY A 20 -9.66 9.86 12.51
CA GLY A 20 -8.71 9.56 13.57
C GLY A 20 -8.47 8.06 13.77
N ILE A 21 -8.10 7.34 12.72
CA ILE A 21 -7.83 5.91 12.79
C ILE A 21 -6.38 5.67 13.22
N SER A 22 -6.21 4.86 14.27
CA SER A 22 -4.91 4.40 14.73
C SER A 22 -4.85 2.88 14.73
N LEU A 23 -3.78 2.32 14.17
CA LEU A 23 -3.60 0.88 14.02
C LEU A 23 -2.11 0.55 14.00
N GLY A 24 -1.72 -0.52 14.68
CA GLY A 24 -0.38 -1.07 14.60
C GLY A 24 -0.40 -2.53 14.17
N VAL A 25 0.49 -2.89 13.24
CA VAL A 25 0.66 -4.25 12.76
C VAL A 25 2.14 -4.60 12.88
N SER A 26 2.44 -5.58 13.71
CA SER A 26 3.82 -6.07 13.91
C SER A 26 4.13 -7.25 13.00
N ASN A 27 5.38 -7.70 13.04
CA ASN A 27 5.80 -8.88 12.26
C ASN A 27 4.98 -10.10 12.63
N ASN A 28 4.66 -10.89 11.63
CA ASN A 28 3.93 -12.16 11.77
C ASN A 28 2.51 -12.03 12.33
N GLU A 29 1.93 -10.83 12.29
CA GLU A 29 0.54 -10.60 12.65
C GLU A 29 -0.36 -10.59 11.40
N PHE A 30 -1.59 -11.04 11.59
CA PHE A 30 -2.65 -10.95 10.60
C PHE A 30 -3.79 -10.10 11.16
N HIS A 31 -4.12 -9.02 10.48
CA HIS A 31 -5.17 -8.09 10.87
C HIS A 31 -6.29 -8.06 9.84
N THR A 32 -7.52 -8.04 10.31
CA THR A 32 -8.71 -7.90 9.47
C THR A 32 -9.44 -6.61 9.81
N ILE A 33 -9.80 -5.84 8.79
CA ILE A 33 -10.61 -4.64 8.94
C ILE A 33 -12.03 -4.97 8.53
N LEU A 34 -12.96 -4.87 9.48
CA LEU A 34 -14.37 -5.18 9.28
C LEU A 34 -15.22 -3.92 9.41
N GLY A 35 -16.31 -3.87 8.66
CA GLY A 35 -17.28 -2.80 8.73
C GLY A 35 -18.23 -2.84 7.53
N PRO A 36 -19.35 -2.09 7.60
CA PRO A 36 -20.31 -2.01 6.50
C PRO A 36 -19.71 -1.34 5.26
N ASN A 37 -20.33 -1.56 4.10
CA ASN A 37 -19.95 -0.89 2.87
C ASN A 37 -20.07 0.64 3.03
N GLY A 38 -19.06 1.36 2.54
CA GLY A 38 -19.02 2.82 2.61
C GLY A 38 -18.50 3.40 3.93
N CYS A 39 -17.98 2.58 4.87
CA CYS A 39 -17.44 3.08 6.14
C CYS A 39 -15.98 3.56 6.05
N GLY A 40 -15.32 3.43 4.89
CA GLY A 40 -13.96 3.93 4.68
C GLY A 40 -12.84 2.89 4.69
N LYS A 41 -13.14 1.60 4.72
CA LYS A 41 -12.11 0.52 4.72
C LYS A 41 -11.13 0.64 3.56
N THR A 42 -11.65 0.74 2.33
CA THR A 42 -10.83 0.89 1.12
C THR A 42 -10.07 2.19 1.13
N THR A 43 -10.70 3.28 1.57
CA THR A 43 -10.06 4.59 1.68
C THR A 43 -8.88 4.56 2.65
N PHE A 44 -9.04 3.89 3.79
CA PHE A 44 -7.96 3.72 4.75
C PHE A 44 -6.77 2.97 4.13
N LEU A 45 -7.03 1.85 3.45
CA LEU A 45 -5.98 1.09 2.78
C LEU A 45 -5.26 1.93 1.71
N LYS A 46 -6.00 2.76 0.98
CA LYS A 46 -5.39 3.67 -0.02
C LYS A 46 -4.42 4.67 0.61
N THR A 47 -4.63 5.07 1.86
CA THR A 47 -3.65 5.90 2.56
C THR A 47 -2.39 5.11 2.92
N VAL A 48 -2.54 3.84 3.29
CA VAL A 48 -1.42 2.97 3.64
C VAL A 48 -0.52 2.70 2.44
N TYR A 49 -1.11 2.38 1.28
CA TYR A 49 -0.29 2.12 0.08
C TYR A 49 -0.11 3.35 -0.83
N ARG A 50 -0.39 4.55 -0.28
CA ARG A 50 0.01 5.85 -0.83
C ARG A 50 -0.70 6.29 -2.12
N ILE A 51 -1.86 5.76 -2.41
CA ILE A 51 -2.73 6.31 -3.47
C ILE A 51 -3.41 7.60 -2.98
N ALA A 52 -3.78 7.65 -1.69
CA ALA A 52 -4.34 8.84 -1.06
C ALA A 52 -3.41 9.31 0.05
N LYS A 53 -3.28 10.63 0.19
CA LYS A 53 -2.51 11.22 1.28
C LYS A 53 -3.45 11.63 2.40
N PRO A 54 -3.23 11.19 3.66
CA PRO A 54 -4.07 11.63 4.78
C PRO A 54 -3.98 13.16 4.97
N ASP A 55 -5.07 13.78 5.37
CA ASP A 55 -5.09 15.21 5.71
C ASP A 55 -4.35 15.46 7.03
N PHE A 56 -4.53 14.54 7.98
CA PHE A 56 -3.84 14.55 9.28
C PHE A 56 -3.43 13.14 9.65
N GLY A 57 -2.46 13.06 10.55
CA GLY A 57 -1.93 11.80 11.02
C GLY A 57 -0.70 11.37 10.24
N THR A 58 -0.04 10.35 10.75
CA THR A 58 1.22 9.84 10.17
C THR A 58 1.18 8.33 10.08
N ILE A 59 1.66 7.79 8.97
CA ILE A 59 1.86 6.37 8.78
C ILE A 59 3.36 6.10 8.81
N TYR A 60 3.75 5.13 9.63
CA TYR A 60 5.15 4.73 9.80
C TYR A 60 5.37 3.32 9.25
N LEU A 61 6.45 3.16 8.52
CA LEU A 61 6.93 1.86 8.06
C LEU A 61 8.30 1.62 8.68
N ASP A 62 8.41 0.60 9.52
CA ASP A 62 9.61 0.30 10.31
C ASP A 62 10.14 1.54 11.07
N GLY A 63 9.23 2.28 11.69
CA GLY A 63 9.54 3.46 12.49
C GLY A 63 9.81 4.74 11.71
N LYS A 64 9.79 4.70 10.37
CA LYS A 64 10.02 5.88 9.54
C LYS A 64 8.70 6.38 8.93
N PRO A 65 8.39 7.69 8.99
CA PRO A 65 7.22 8.23 8.32
C PRO A 65 7.26 7.94 6.82
N LEU A 66 6.12 7.56 6.23
CA LEU A 66 6.04 7.31 4.79
C LEU A 66 6.46 8.52 3.95
N ASP A 67 6.20 9.74 4.43
CA ASP A 67 6.60 10.96 3.72
C ASP A 67 8.12 11.08 3.57
N ASN A 68 8.89 10.42 4.44
CA ASN A 68 10.35 10.39 4.39
C ASN A 68 10.92 9.20 3.62
N ILE A 69 10.04 8.39 3.02
CA ILE A 69 10.42 7.20 2.25
C ILE A 69 9.93 7.42 0.82
N SER A 70 10.77 7.14 -0.18
CA SER A 70 10.36 7.21 -1.57
C SER A 70 9.27 6.17 -1.88
N ILE A 71 8.43 6.44 -2.86
CA ILE A 71 7.38 5.50 -3.28
C ILE A 71 7.98 4.16 -3.66
N ARG A 72 9.09 4.18 -4.39
CA ARG A 72 9.81 2.96 -4.79
C ARG A 72 10.28 2.16 -3.57
N LYS A 73 10.83 2.84 -2.57
CA LYS A 73 11.32 2.18 -1.35
C LYS A 73 10.19 1.54 -0.57
N SER A 74 9.04 2.22 -0.44
CA SER A 74 7.87 1.62 0.20
C SER A 74 7.31 0.44 -0.61
N ALA A 75 7.32 0.52 -1.94
CA ALA A 75 6.89 -0.57 -2.81
C ALA A 75 7.78 -1.82 -2.73
N GLN A 76 9.03 -1.67 -2.34
CA GLN A 76 9.92 -2.81 -2.08
C GLN A 76 9.53 -3.59 -0.81
N ASN A 77 8.77 -2.98 0.09
CA ASN A 77 8.40 -3.55 1.39
C ASN A 77 6.90 -3.84 1.53
N MET A 78 6.07 -3.35 0.62
CA MET A 78 4.62 -3.55 0.65
C MET A 78 4.12 -4.07 -0.68
N ALA A 79 3.18 -5.02 -0.61
CA ALA A 79 2.42 -5.47 -1.77
C ALA A 79 0.93 -5.29 -1.50
N VAL A 80 0.16 -5.03 -2.55
CA VAL A 80 -1.28 -4.80 -2.48
C VAL A 80 -1.99 -5.73 -3.46
N VAL A 81 -3.02 -6.41 -2.95
CA VAL A 81 -3.98 -7.14 -3.80
C VAL A 81 -5.23 -6.28 -3.91
N ALA A 82 -5.47 -5.71 -5.09
CA ALA A 82 -6.62 -4.87 -5.32
C ALA A 82 -7.91 -5.69 -5.45
N GLN A 83 -9.04 -5.09 -5.11
CA GLN A 83 -10.36 -5.72 -5.25
C GLN A 83 -10.69 -6.00 -6.71
N PHE A 84 -10.30 -5.11 -7.62
CA PHE A 84 -10.48 -5.27 -9.07
C PHE A 84 -9.14 -5.03 -9.77
N ASN A 85 -8.67 -6.02 -10.49
CA ASN A 85 -7.48 -5.94 -11.34
C ASN A 85 -7.92 -6.12 -12.79
N ASN A 86 -8.13 -5.00 -13.48
CA ASN A 86 -8.37 -5.00 -14.92
C ASN A 86 -7.06 -4.79 -15.65
N LEU A 87 -6.54 -5.86 -16.23
CA LEU A 87 -5.42 -5.78 -17.15
C LEU A 87 -5.99 -5.54 -18.56
N ASN A 88 -5.70 -4.37 -19.10
CA ASN A 88 -6.20 -3.93 -20.40
C ASN A 88 -5.34 -4.39 -21.60
N PHE A 89 -4.45 -5.34 -21.38
CA PHE A 89 -3.56 -5.87 -22.41
C PHE A 89 -3.30 -7.35 -22.19
N ASP A 90 -3.04 -8.06 -23.28
CA ASP A 90 -2.71 -9.48 -23.24
C ASP A 90 -1.32 -9.68 -22.65
N CYS A 91 -1.25 -10.37 -21.51
CA CYS A 91 0.00 -10.77 -20.91
C CYS A 91 -0.15 -12.14 -20.24
N SER A 92 0.94 -12.88 -20.16
CA SER A 92 0.96 -14.16 -19.49
C SER A 92 0.84 -13.99 -17.96
N VAL A 93 0.48 -15.06 -17.26
CA VAL A 93 0.48 -15.09 -15.80
C VAL A 93 1.90 -14.76 -15.27
N LEU A 94 2.93 -15.27 -15.92
CA LEU A 94 4.31 -14.99 -15.55
C LEU A 94 4.61 -13.48 -15.66
N ASP A 95 4.19 -12.80 -16.73
CA ASP A 95 4.38 -11.37 -16.90
C ASP A 95 3.72 -10.57 -15.78
N VAL A 96 2.50 -10.95 -15.39
CA VAL A 96 1.76 -10.30 -14.29
C VAL A 96 2.52 -10.47 -12.96
N VAL A 97 2.98 -11.68 -12.66
CA VAL A 97 3.73 -11.98 -11.43
C VAL A 97 5.05 -11.20 -11.42
N MET A 98 5.74 -11.12 -12.56
CA MET A 98 7.01 -10.42 -12.67
C MET A 98 6.90 -8.92 -12.47
N LEU A 99 5.71 -8.31 -12.64
CA LEU A 99 5.50 -6.90 -12.30
C LEU A 99 5.83 -6.60 -10.83
N GLY A 100 5.71 -7.57 -9.94
CA GLY A 100 6.10 -7.44 -8.54
C GLY A 100 7.59 -7.15 -8.32
N ARG A 101 8.44 -7.43 -9.31
CA ARG A 101 9.89 -7.14 -9.24
C ARG A 101 10.24 -5.72 -9.65
N THR A 102 9.31 -4.99 -10.27
CA THR A 102 9.56 -3.63 -10.76
C THR A 102 10.19 -2.69 -9.72
N PRO A 103 9.73 -2.63 -8.45
CA PRO A 103 10.34 -1.77 -7.44
C PRO A 103 11.77 -2.17 -7.08
N HIS A 104 12.16 -3.42 -7.31
CA HIS A 104 13.47 -3.98 -6.98
C HIS A 104 14.48 -3.86 -8.11
N LEU A 105 14.02 -3.51 -9.32
CA LEU A 105 14.87 -3.32 -10.48
C LEU A 105 15.33 -1.85 -10.58
N LYS A 106 16.55 -1.64 -11.06
CA LYS A 106 17.05 -0.30 -11.39
C LYS A 106 16.38 0.20 -12.67
N MET A 107 16.42 1.51 -12.88
CA MET A 107 15.92 2.09 -14.12
C MET A 107 16.62 1.42 -15.31
N MET A 108 15.84 0.94 -16.29
CA MET A 108 16.34 0.23 -17.49
C MET A 108 16.98 -1.12 -17.22
N GLU A 109 16.92 -1.63 -15.98
CA GLU A 109 17.39 -2.97 -15.66
C GLU A 109 16.36 -4.01 -16.09
N GLN A 110 16.82 -5.11 -16.67
CA GLN A 110 15.98 -6.25 -17.02
C GLN A 110 15.98 -7.29 -15.90
N GLU A 111 14.93 -8.09 -15.87
CA GLU A 111 14.82 -9.20 -14.92
C GLU A 111 15.96 -10.20 -15.12
N LYS A 112 16.49 -10.70 -14.02
CA LYS A 112 17.53 -11.72 -13.99
C LYS A 112 16.91 -13.09 -13.68
N LYS A 113 17.69 -14.15 -13.87
CA LYS A 113 17.24 -15.50 -13.55
C LYS A 113 16.71 -15.62 -12.12
N GLU A 114 17.33 -14.94 -11.16
CA GLU A 114 16.94 -14.93 -9.75
C GLU A 114 15.52 -14.38 -9.53
N ASP A 115 15.06 -13.46 -10.38
CA ASP A 115 13.72 -12.87 -10.28
C ASP A 115 12.62 -13.87 -10.64
N TYR A 116 12.94 -14.93 -11.41
CA TYR A 116 12.02 -15.99 -11.82
C TYR A 116 11.98 -17.17 -10.82
N GLU A 117 12.88 -17.20 -9.88
CA GLU A 117 12.92 -18.17 -8.80
C GLU A 117 12.16 -17.65 -7.56
#